data_9c98aba4d5c47935d47443a82e53d19b
#
_entry.id   9c98aba4d5c47935d47443a82e53d19b
#
_cell.length_a   1.000
_cell.length_b   1.000
_cell.length_c   1.000
_cell.angle_alpha   90.00
_cell.angle_beta   90.00
_cell.angle_gamma   90.00
#
_symmetry.space_group_name_H-M   'P 1'
#
loop_
_entity.id
_entity.type
_entity.pdbx_description
1 polymer ?
#
loop_
_entity_poly.entity_id
_entity_poly.type
_entity_poly.pdbx_seq_one_letter_code
_entity_poly.pdbx_strand_id
1 'polypeptide(L)'
;MQIEQLSDIKALVMRLKSDPVLRRSLGYDYIENTPSSATLNRFITLLSGTDILERTFRRMVCKARKLGLIDGTNVAIDASKLTSYEHAVPKSKIPIDDSTFPNWGGKLDTNGNFIKWFGWKMHALVDTYSGLPISYIITPANIADVDVAEKLI
;
A
#
# COMPACT_ATOMS: atom_id res chain seq x y z
N MET A 1 13.51 7.11 10.05
CA MET A 1 13.68 7.47 8.62
C MET A 1 12.34 8.01 8.13
N GLN A 2 12.23 9.32 7.90
CA GLN A 2 11.02 9.91 7.34
C GLN A 2 10.85 9.38 5.90
N ILE A 3 9.80 8.60 5.66
CA ILE A 3 9.40 8.28 4.29
C ILE A 3 8.84 9.58 3.71
N GLU A 4 9.52 10.15 2.72
CA GLU A 4 9.02 11.32 2.02
C GLU A 4 7.68 10.98 1.38
N GLN A 5 6.64 11.70 1.75
CA GLN A 5 5.31 11.55 1.16
C GLN A 5 5.33 12.18 -0.24
N LEU A 6 5.69 11.38 -1.24
CA LEU A 6 5.61 11.78 -2.63
C LEU A 6 4.19 11.54 -3.13
N SER A 7 3.55 12.57 -3.64
CA SER A 7 2.15 12.52 -4.05
C SER A 7 1.91 11.66 -5.30
N ASP A 8 2.88 11.62 -6.22
CA ASP A 8 2.77 10.94 -7.50
C ASP A 8 4.13 10.64 -8.15
N ILE A 9 4.09 9.92 -9.27
CA ILE A 9 5.29 9.55 -10.03
C ILE A 9 6.04 10.77 -10.57
N LYS A 10 5.34 11.85 -10.90
CA LYS A 10 5.99 13.08 -11.40
C LYS A 10 6.81 13.72 -10.29
N ALA A 11 6.25 13.79 -9.07
CA ALA A 11 6.94 14.28 -7.89
C ALA A 11 8.21 13.45 -7.60
N LEU A 12 8.13 12.11 -7.71
CA LEU A 12 9.28 11.23 -7.57
C LEU A 12 10.37 11.55 -8.61
N VAL A 13 10.00 11.69 -9.89
CA VAL A 13 10.97 12.02 -10.96
C VAL A 13 11.61 13.38 -10.73
N MET A 14 10.83 14.39 -10.33
CA MET A 14 11.36 15.71 -10.00
C MET A 14 12.33 15.63 -8.81
N ARG A 15 11.96 14.87 -7.78
CA ARG A 15 12.81 14.67 -6.60
C ARG A 15 14.12 13.96 -6.97
N LEU A 16 14.09 12.93 -7.79
CA LEU A 16 15.29 12.23 -8.28
C LEU A 16 16.22 13.15 -9.08
N LYS A 17 15.67 14.10 -9.84
CA LYS A 17 16.45 15.08 -10.60
C LYS A 17 17.07 16.16 -9.71
N SER A 18 16.35 16.61 -8.67
CA SER A 18 16.79 17.70 -7.80
C SER A 18 17.68 17.25 -6.64
N ASP A 19 17.56 15.99 -6.17
CA ASP A 19 18.29 15.47 -5.01
C ASP A 19 19.36 14.47 -5.45
N PRO A 20 20.64 14.89 -5.50
CA PRO A 20 21.74 14.00 -5.89
C PRO A 20 22.00 12.89 -4.86
N VAL A 21 21.68 13.11 -3.58
CA VAL A 21 21.88 12.11 -2.53
C VAL A 21 20.88 10.97 -2.69
N LEU A 22 19.60 11.31 -2.83
CA LEU A 22 18.55 10.33 -3.09
C LEU A 22 18.82 9.58 -4.40
N ARG A 23 19.17 10.30 -5.46
CA ARG A 23 19.46 9.72 -6.76
C ARG A 23 20.58 8.67 -6.69
N ARG A 24 21.72 8.99 -6.04
CA ARG A 24 22.84 8.06 -5.87
C ARG A 24 22.48 6.88 -4.99
N SER A 25 21.72 7.09 -3.91
CA SER A 25 21.30 6.00 -3.03
C SER A 25 20.42 4.96 -3.73
N LEU A 26 19.73 5.36 -4.81
CA LEU A 26 18.94 4.49 -5.68
C LEU A 26 19.71 3.94 -6.90
N GLY A 27 21.02 4.20 -6.98
CA GLY A 27 21.89 3.66 -8.03
C GLY A 27 21.92 4.48 -9.34
N TYR A 28 21.44 5.74 -9.31
CA TYR A 28 21.51 6.65 -10.46
C TYR A 28 22.61 7.69 -10.26
N ASP A 29 23.77 7.49 -10.86
CA ASP A 29 24.92 8.38 -10.68
C ASP A 29 24.71 9.74 -11.37
N TYR A 30 24.08 9.76 -12.54
CA TYR A 30 23.87 10.93 -13.37
C TYR A 30 22.38 11.28 -13.52
N ILE A 31 22.09 12.56 -13.79
CA ILE A 31 20.71 13.05 -14.02
C ILE A 31 20.10 12.39 -15.26
N GLU A 32 20.91 12.21 -16.29
CA GLU A 32 20.50 11.63 -17.58
C GLU A 32 20.00 10.19 -17.45
N ASN A 33 20.52 9.45 -16.45
CA ASN A 33 20.11 8.08 -16.16
C ASN A 33 18.82 7.99 -15.34
N THR A 34 18.26 9.13 -14.91
CA THR A 34 17.03 9.15 -14.16
C THR A 34 15.84 8.73 -15.03
N PRO A 35 15.05 7.74 -14.62
CA PRO A 35 13.92 7.28 -15.41
C PRO A 35 12.88 8.38 -15.61
N SER A 36 12.26 8.41 -16.77
CA SER A 36 11.11 9.28 -17.03
C SER A 36 9.85 8.76 -16.35
N SER A 37 8.84 9.61 -16.17
CA SER A 37 7.53 9.19 -15.66
C SER A 37 6.91 8.08 -16.51
N ALA A 38 7.09 8.12 -17.84
CA ALA A 38 6.61 7.08 -18.74
C ALA A 38 7.32 5.74 -18.51
N THR A 39 8.63 5.77 -18.23
CA THR A 39 9.41 4.57 -17.89
C THR A 39 8.95 3.96 -16.58
N LEU A 40 8.74 4.78 -15.54
CA LEU A 40 8.24 4.32 -14.24
C LEU A 40 6.82 3.75 -14.35
N ASN A 41 5.93 4.40 -15.11
CA ASN A 41 4.57 3.88 -15.34
C ASN A 41 4.60 2.51 -16.00
N ARG A 42 5.40 2.33 -17.08
CA ARG A 42 5.56 1.02 -17.72
C ARG A 42 6.10 -0.03 -16.78
N PHE A 43 7.07 0.34 -15.94
CA PHE A 43 7.62 -0.56 -14.92
C PHE A 43 6.57 -0.98 -13.87
N ILE A 44 5.75 -0.03 -13.37
CA ILE A 44 4.67 -0.32 -12.44
C ILE A 44 3.62 -1.25 -13.07
N THR A 45 3.23 -0.99 -14.33
CA THR A 45 2.31 -1.86 -15.07
C THR A 45 2.87 -3.28 -15.23
N LEU A 46 4.18 -3.39 -15.50
CA LEU A 46 4.84 -4.70 -15.57
C LEU A 46 4.84 -5.40 -14.21
N LEU A 47 5.14 -4.68 -13.13
CA LEU A 47 5.14 -5.23 -11.77
C LEU A 47 3.75 -5.69 -11.33
N SER A 48 2.70 -4.93 -11.66
CA SER A 48 1.32 -5.25 -11.26
C SER A 48 0.82 -6.56 -11.89
N GLY A 49 1.40 -7.00 -13.02
CA GLY A 49 1.12 -8.28 -13.62
C GLY A 49 1.91 -9.46 -13.04
N THR A 50 2.71 -9.24 -11.99
CA THR A 50 3.56 -10.26 -11.38
C THR A 50 3.32 -10.39 -9.88
N ASP A 51 3.73 -11.53 -9.31
CA ASP A 51 3.71 -11.80 -7.87
C ASP A 51 5.00 -11.34 -7.14
N ILE A 52 5.85 -10.57 -7.81
CA ILE A 52 7.18 -10.16 -7.26
C ILE A 52 7.03 -9.40 -5.94
N LEU A 53 6.08 -8.46 -5.85
CA LEU A 53 5.87 -7.68 -4.64
C LEU A 53 5.44 -8.56 -3.48
N GLU A 54 4.50 -9.46 -3.72
CA GLU A 54 4.00 -10.40 -2.71
C GLU A 54 5.10 -11.36 -2.24
N ARG A 55 5.86 -11.94 -3.18
CA ARG A 55 7.00 -12.81 -2.85
C ARG A 55 8.08 -12.06 -2.08
N THR A 56 8.35 -10.82 -2.43
CA THR A 56 9.34 -9.99 -1.73
C THR A 56 8.87 -9.72 -0.30
N PHE A 57 7.62 -9.33 -0.12
CA PHE A 57 7.04 -9.13 1.20
C PHE A 57 7.14 -10.40 2.06
N ARG A 58 6.70 -11.55 1.55
CA ARG A 58 6.79 -12.84 2.25
C ARG A 58 8.24 -13.18 2.65
N ARG A 59 9.22 -12.94 1.77
CA ARG A 59 10.65 -13.14 2.08
C ARG A 59 11.11 -12.22 3.20
N MET A 60 10.68 -10.96 3.22
CA MET A 60 11.02 -10.02 4.28
C MET A 60 10.45 -10.46 5.63
N VAL A 61 9.18 -10.89 5.66
CA VAL A 61 8.55 -11.44 6.87
C VAL A 61 9.28 -12.68 7.37
N CYS A 62 9.59 -13.63 6.48
CA CYS A 62 10.37 -14.82 6.83
C CYS A 62 11.75 -14.47 7.41
N LYS A 63 12.43 -13.48 6.83
CA LYS A 63 13.72 -13.01 7.33
C LYS A 63 13.58 -12.35 8.71
N ALA A 64 12.57 -11.52 8.90
CA ALA A 64 12.30 -10.87 10.17
C ALA A 64 11.99 -11.89 11.29
N ARG A 65 11.20 -12.93 10.99
CA ARG A 65 10.98 -14.06 11.92
C ARG A 65 12.28 -14.80 12.29
N LYS A 66 13.13 -15.11 11.31
CA LYS A 66 14.44 -15.75 11.54
C LYS A 66 15.39 -14.91 12.38
N LEU A 67 15.28 -13.60 12.33
CA LEU A 67 16.05 -12.66 13.12
C LEU A 67 15.43 -12.39 14.51
N GLY A 68 14.28 -13.02 14.83
CA GLY A 68 13.59 -12.79 16.10
C GLY A 68 12.91 -11.40 16.21
N LEU A 69 12.73 -10.69 15.08
CA LEU A 69 12.06 -9.39 15.06
C LEU A 69 10.54 -9.52 15.06
N ILE A 70 10.01 -10.63 14.59
CA ILE A 70 8.59 -10.98 14.60
C ILE A 70 8.46 -12.26 15.41
N ASP A 71 7.80 -12.18 16.54
CA ASP A 71 7.46 -13.32 17.40
C ASP A 71 6.15 -13.99 16.93
N GLY A 72 5.13 -13.18 16.61
CA GLY A 72 3.83 -13.66 16.14
C GLY A 72 2.94 -14.29 17.22
N THR A 73 3.33 -14.24 18.50
CA THR A 73 2.52 -14.73 19.63
C THR A 73 1.32 -13.82 19.91
N ASN A 74 1.52 -12.51 19.78
CA ASN A 74 0.48 -11.52 19.94
C ASN A 74 0.35 -10.71 18.66
N VAL A 75 -0.82 -10.78 18.05
CA VAL A 75 -1.08 -10.10 16.77
C VAL A 75 -2.32 -9.23 16.88
N ALA A 76 -2.35 -8.15 16.11
CA ALA A 76 -3.50 -7.29 15.94
C ALA A 76 -3.86 -7.16 14.47
N ILE A 77 -5.14 -7.01 14.18
CA ILE A 77 -5.64 -6.69 12.84
C ILE A 77 -6.05 -5.22 12.84
N ASP A 78 -5.55 -4.47 11.88
CA ASP A 78 -5.94 -3.07 11.65
C ASP A 78 -6.22 -2.84 10.16
N ALA A 79 -7.08 -1.88 9.87
CA ALA A 79 -7.44 -1.53 8.50
C ALA A 79 -7.17 -0.06 8.23
N SER A 80 -6.34 0.17 7.23
CA SER A 80 -5.99 1.50 6.72
C SER A 80 -6.72 1.81 5.43
N LYS A 81 -7.20 3.06 5.30
CA LYS A 81 -7.81 3.53 4.06
C LYS A 81 -6.75 3.72 2.97
N LEU A 82 -7.08 3.30 1.76
CA LEU A 82 -6.35 3.61 0.53
C LEU A 82 -7.29 4.35 -0.41
N THR A 83 -7.05 5.65 -0.60
CA THR A 83 -7.87 6.47 -1.52
C THR A 83 -7.52 6.12 -2.96
N SER A 84 -8.54 5.92 -3.81
CA SER A 84 -8.33 5.76 -5.25
C SER A 84 -7.82 7.06 -5.88
N TYR A 85 -6.94 6.94 -6.87
CA TYR A 85 -6.56 8.06 -7.74
C TYR A 85 -7.62 8.35 -8.82
N GLU A 86 -8.52 7.40 -9.06
CA GLU A 86 -9.62 7.56 -10.00
C GLU A 86 -10.71 8.44 -9.41
N HIS A 87 -11.46 9.11 -10.30
CA HIS A 87 -12.62 9.90 -9.88
C HIS A 87 -13.67 8.99 -9.23
N ALA A 88 -14.16 9.43 -8.08
CA ALA A 88 -15.21 8.72 -7.37
C ALA A 88 -16.49 8.63 -8.23
N VAL A 89 -17.04 7.42 -8.34
CA VAL A 89 -18.29 7.17 -9.07
C VAL A 89 -19.47 6.98 -8.10
N PRO A 90 -20.70 7.32 -8.51
CA PRO A 90 -21.89 7.03 -7.72
C PRO A 90 -22.03 5.53 -7.44
N LYS A 91 -22.58 5.16 -6.27
CA LYS A 91 -22.79 3.75 -5.90
C LYS A 91 -23.52 2.93 -6.94
N SER A 92 -24.47 3.53 -7.66
CA SER A 92 -25.25 2.88 -8.72
C SER A 92 -24.44 2.48 -9.96
N LYS A 93 -23.21 3.01 -10.10
CA LYS A 93 -22.30 2.70 -11.22
C LYS A 93 -21.15 1.75 -10.80
N ILE A 94 -21.12 1.33 -9.55
CA ILE A 94 -20.12 0.39 -9.06
C ILE A 94 -20.56 -1.02 -9.44
N PRO A 95 -19.70 -1.83 -10.10
CA PRO A 95 -20.02 -3.22 -10.40
C PRO A 95 -20.35 -4.01 -9.13
N ILE A 96 -21.36 -4.86 -9.21
CA ILE A 96 -21.73 -5.75 -8.10
C ILE A 96 -20.69 -6.89 -8.09
N ASP A 97 -20.16 -7.18 -6.91
CA ASP A 97 -19.23 -8.30 -6.66
C ASP A 97 -17.88 -8.24 -7.43
N ASP A 98 -17.50 -7.06 -7.91
CA ASP A 98 -16.17 -6.86 -8.51
C ASP A 98 -15.15 -6.43 -7.44
N SER A 99 -14.36 -7.39 -6.97
CA SER A 99 -13.29 -7.16 -6.00
C SER A 99 -12.10 -6.36 -6.56
N THR A 100 -12.07 -6.13 -7.88
CA THR A 100 -11.04 -5.34 -8.55
C THR A 100 -11.44 -3.90 -8.77
N PHE A 101 -12.66 -3.52 -8.38
CA PHE A 101 -13.17 -2.16 -8.52
C PHE A 101 -13.20 -1.44 -7.16
N PRO A 102 -12.74 -0.17 -7.06
CA PRO A 102 -12.80 0.59 -5.82
C PRO A 102 -14.25 0.87 -5.38
N ASN A 103 -14.47 0.99 -4.08
CA ASN A 103 -15.82 1.24 -3.54
C ASN A 103 -15.80 2.34 -2.47
N TRP A 104 -16.99 2.75 -2.03
CA TRP A 104 -17.17 3.73 -0.96
C TRP A 104 -17.00 3.06 0.40
N GLY A 105 -16.05 3.58 1.18
CA GLY A 105 -15.87 3.28 2.58
C GLY A 105 -16.25 4.45 3.48
N GLY A 106 -16.45 4.17 4.76
CA GLY A 106 -16.71 5.19 5.75
C GLY A 106 -16.32 4.71 7.14
N LYS A 107 -15.84 5.62 7.97
CA LYS A 107 -15.57 5.39 9.39
C LYS A 107 -15.80 6.67 10.19
N LEU A 108 -16.05 6.53 11.47
CA LEU A 108 -15.99 7.64 12.41
C LEU A 108 -14.52 7.92 12.76
N ASP A 109 -14.16 9.19 12.83
CA ASP A 109 -12.87 9.61 13.38
C ASP A 109 -12.94 9.66 14.92
N THR A 110 -11.82 9.98 15.55
CA THR A 110 -11.71 10.10 17.02
C THR A 110 -12.59 11.22 17.59
N ASN A 111 -13.05 12.16 16.77
CA ASN A 111 -13.92 13.28 17.15
C ASN A 111 -15.41 12.97 16.87
N GLY A 112 -15.72 11.78 16.36
CA GLY A 112 -17.09 11.39 16.01
C GLY A 112 -17.56 11.88 14.62
N ASN A 113 -16.69 12.48 13.80
CA ASN A 113 -17.05 12.88 12.45
C ASN A 113 -17.01 11.70 11.50
N PHE A 114 -18.00 11.60 10.61
CA PHE A 114 -18.05 10.53 9.61
C PHE A 114 -17.15 10.88 8.42
N ILE A 115 -16.03 10.14 8.29
CA ILE A 115 -15.12 10.27 7.15
C ILE A 115 -15.52 9.27 6.09
N LYS A 116 -15.76 9.77 4.87
CA LYS A 116 -16.09 8.99 3.69
C LYS A 116 -14.96 9.07 2.68
N TRP A 117 -14.64 7.94 2.01
CA TRP A 117 -13.68 7.91 0.91
C TRP A 117 -14.10 6.92 -0.16
N PHE A 118 -13.60 7.13 -1.38
CA PHE A 118 -13.72 6.20 -2.48
C PHE A 118 -12.35 5.53 -2.70
N GLY A 119 -12.31 4.20 -2.76
CA GLY A 119 -11.07 3.46 -2.91
C GLY A 119 -11.10 2.08 -2.27
N TRP A 120 -10.06 1.78 -1.54
CA TRP A 120 -9.74 0.46 -1.00
C TRP A 120 -9.50 0.52 0.51
N LYS A 121 -9.45 -0.64 1.15
CA LYS A 121 -8.89 -0.84 2.48
C LYS A 121 -7.73 -1.82 2.39
N MET A 122 -6.67 -1.53 3.11
CA MET A 122 -5.61 -2.50 3.40
C MET A 122 -5.83 -3.02 4.83
N HIS A 123 -6.17 -4.28 4.94
CA HIS A 123 -6.25 -4.99 6.22
C HIS A 123 -4.89 -5.62 6.47
N ALA A 124 -4.27 -5.34 7.59
CA ALA A 124 -2.96 -5.85 7.95
C ALA A 124 -3.01 -6.62 9.27
N LEU A 125 -2.39 -7.78 9.29
CA LEU A 125 -2.05 -8.51 10.51
C LEU A 125 -0.67 -8.03 10.95
N VAL A 126 -0.56 -7.52 12.16
CA VAL A 126 0.64 -6.88 12.68
C VAL A 126 1.08 -7.56 13.97
N ASP A 127 2.35 -7.85 14.10
CA ASP A 127 2.94 -8.28 15.36
C ASP A 127 2.95 -7.10 16.35
N THR A 128 2.30 -7.27 17.51
CA THR A 128 2.10 -6.15 18.45
C THR A 128 3.37 -5.73 19.18
N TYR A 129 4.36 -6.61 19.25
CA TYR A 129 5.64 -6.32 19.89
C TYR A 129 6.54 -5.46 19.00
N SER A 130 6.71 -5.86 17.76
CA SER A 130 7.60 -5.17 16.81
C SER A 130 6.91 -4.08 15.98
N GLY A 131 5.58 -4.10 15.89
CA GLY A 131 4.82 -3.27 14.97
C GLY A 131 5.00 -3.65 13.49
N LEU A 132 5.64 -4.79 13.19
CA LEU A 132 5.89 -5.23 11.81
C LEU A 132 4.71 -6.00 11.23
N PRO A 133 4.36 -5.76 9.96
CA PRO A 133 3.27 -6.49 9.30
C PRO A 133 3.70 -7.93 9.00
N ILE A 134 2.77 -8.88 9.27
CA ILE A 134 2.93 -10.31 9.03
C ILE A 134 2.25 -10.73 7.72
N SER A 135 1.04 -10.23 7.50
CA SER A 135 0.26 -10.44 6.29
C SER A 135 -0.61 -9.24 5.99
N TYR A 136 -1.09 -9.12 4.77
CA TYR A 136 -2.06 -8.09 4.40
C TYR A 136 -3.00 -8.58 3.29
N ILE A 137 -4.19 -7.99 3.25
CA ILE A 137 -5.17 -8.16 2.17
C ILE A 137 -5.69 -6.78 1.80
N ILE A 138 -5.80 -6.52 0.50
CA ILE A 138 -6.43 -5.29 -0.01
C ILE A 138 -7.82 -5.65 -0.53
N THR A 139 -8.83 -4.91 -0.09
CA THR A 139 -10.23 -5.09 -0.51
C THR A 139 -10.84 -3.77 -0.94
N PRO A 140 -11.94 -3.77 -1.71
CA PRO A 140 -12.77 -2.58 -1.85
C PRO A 140 -13.18 -2.00 -0.49
N ALA A 141 -13.28 -0.67 -0.39
CA ALA A 141 -13.46 0.01 0.90
C ALA A 141 -14.77 -0.30 1.65
N ASN A 142 -15.76 -0.91 0.99
CA ASN A 142 -17.02 -1.33 1.59
C ASN A 142 -16.94 -2.65 2.39
N ILE A 143 -15.88 -3.43 2.22
CA ILE A 143 -15.73 -4.72 2.89
C ILE A 143 -15.42 -4.49 4.38
N ALA A 144 -16.13 -5.22 5.26
CA ALA A 144 -15.92 -5.11 6.70
C ALA A 144 -14.64 -5.86 7.13
N ASP A 145 -13.99 -5.36 8.18
CA ASP A 145 -12.72 -5.91 8.64
C ASP A 145 -12.89 -7.34 9.19
N VAL A 146 -14.06 -7.62 9.78
CA VAL A 146 -14.40 -8.95 10.29
C VAL A 146 -14.49 -10.01 9.19
N ASP A 147 -14.93 -9.64 7.98
CA ASP A 147 -15.07 -10.56 6.84
C ASP A 147 -13.72 -11.02 6.28
N VAL A 148 -12.65 -10.32 6.65
CA VAL A 148 -11.29 -10.55 6.15
C VAL A 148 -10.39 -11.17 7.22
N ALA A 149 -10.76 -11.08 8.48
CA ALA A 149 -9.93 -11.48 9.62
C ALA A 149 -9.44 -12.94 9.52
N GLU A 150 -10.33 -13.88 9.19
CA GLU A 150 -9.98 -15.31 9.06
C GLU A 150 -8.99 -15.60 7.92
N LYS A 151 -8.95 -14.73 6.89
CA LYS A 151 -8.04 -14.90 5.74
C LYS A 151 -6.64 -14.33 5.99
N LEU A 152 -6.48 -13.54 7.05
CA LEU A 152 -5.21 -12.91 7.42
C LEU A 152 -4.36 -13.82 8.33
N ILE A 153 -5.01 -14.71 9.06
CA ILE A 153 -4.41 -15.67 10.00
C ILE A 153 -3.97 -16.93 9.26
#